data_8832133d6e65e1ce16eeacf9d77a1605
#
_entry.id   8832133d6e65e1ce16eeacf9d77a1605
#
_cell.length_a   1.000
_cell.length_b   1.000
_cell.length_c   1.000
_cell.angle_alpha   90.00
_cell.angle_beta   90.00
_cell.angle_gamma   90.00
#
_symmetry.space_group_name_H-M   'P 1'
#
loop_
_entity.id
_entity.type
_entity.pdbx_description
1 polymer ?
#
loop_
_entity_poly.entity_id
_entity_poly.type
_entity_poly.pdbx_seq_one_letter_code
_entity_poly.pdbx_strand_id
1 'polypeptide(L)'
;MKVLAFFASLVFVSSALAYTVEGVDHPETIAMEGNTLRLVGVGIRQATVFKVNVYTLGAYTQNPTCNMSSLITSNEPKMLRLHFLRHVSGEKMKENMKKSFAKHTPGDASEDLKKRIEQFIEQFGIDAPKGADVEVRYVPQRGTTIIINGKQMGAPIPGHDFIKILWSIYLSEGTCCPSAREGIIKSCGEINK
;
A
#
# COMPACT_ATOMS: atom_id res chain seq x y z
N MET A 1 -40.39 -3.18 47.31
CA MET A 1 -38.93 -3.27 47.09
C MET A 1 -38.68 -3.53 45.62
N LYS A 2 -38.14 -2.53 44.88
CA LYS A 2 -37.78 -2.70 43.44
C LYS A 2 -36.27 -2.96 43.37
N VAL A 3 -35.92 -4.16 42.94
CA VAL A 3 -34.50 -4.54 42.70
C VAL A 3 -34.10 -4.00 41.35
N LEU A 4 -33.20 -3.02 41.33
CA LEU A 4 -32.56 -2.51 40.09
C LEU A 4 -31.42 -3.46 39.73
N ALA A 5 -31.56 -4.24 38.64
CA ALA A 5 -30.50 -5.05 38.10
C ALA A 5 -29.57 -4.16 37.27
N PHE A 6 -28.33 -3.98 37.73
CA PHE A 6 -27.28 -3.26 37.02
C PHE A 6 -26.61 -4.23 36.02
N PHE A 7 -26.91 -4.08 34.75
CA PHE A 7 -26.19 -4.80 33.66
C PHE A 7 -24.87 -4.10 33.42
N ALA A 8 -23.78 -4.68 33.90
CA ALA A 8 -22.43 -4.27 33.53
C ALA A 8 -22.13 -4.81 32.14
N SER A 9 -22.16 -3.93 31.14
CA SER A 9 -21.69 -4.27 29.77
C SER A 9 -20.18 -4.40 29.78
N LEU A 10 -19.67 -5.62 29.63
CA LEU A 10 -18.26 -5.91 29.47
C LEU A 10 -17.87 -5.50 28.04
N VAL A 11 -17.16 -4.37 27.88
CA VAL A 11 -16.59 -3.94 26.61
C VAL A 11 -15.33 -4.77 26.39
N PHE A 12 -15.41 -5.77 25.52
CA PHE A 12 -14.22 -6.46 25.01
C PHE A 12 -13.47 -5.51 24.09
N VAL A 13 -12.38 -4.92 24.57
CA VAL A 13 -11.39 -4.25 23.71
C VAL A 13 -10.60 -5.35 23.02
N SER A 14 -10.95 -5.66 21.78
CA SER A 14 -10.15 -6.52 20.94
C SER A 14 -8.87 -5.77 20.57
N SER A 15 -7.73 -6.16 21.14
CA SER A 15 -6.42 -5.67 20.71
C SER A 15 -6.19 -6.15 19.28
N ALA A 16 -6.26 -5.26 18.31
CA ALA A 16 -5.86 -5.58 16.95
C ALA A 16 -4.35 -5.88 16.96
N LEU A 17 -3.97 -7.09 16.56
CA LEU A 17 -2.57 -7.45 16.37
C LEU A 17 -2.00 -6.56 15.25
N ALA A 18 -0.79 -6.07 15.43
CA ALA A 18 -0.10 -5.20 14.48
C ALA A 18 1.38 -5.58 14.40
N TYR A 19 1.95 -5.45 13.21
CA TYR A 19 3.37 -5.57 12.97
C TYR A 19 4.01 -4.18 12.99
N THR A 20 4.88 -3.92 13.97
CA THR A 20 5.46 -2.59 14.19
C THR A 20 6.83 -2.48 13.52
N VAL A 21 7.04 -1.45 12.70
CA VAL A 21 8.31 -1.13 12.03
C VAL A 21 8.57 0.38 12.14
N GLU A 22 9.76 0.78 12.61
CA GLU A 22 10.14 2.20 12.82
C GLU A 22 9.13 2.97 13.69
N GLY A 23 8.50 2.29 14.66
CA GLY A 23 7.47 2.88 15.52
C GLY A 23 6.11 3.09 14.83
N VAL A 24 5.93 2.53 13.64
CA VAL A 24 4.68 2.59 12.87
C VAL A 24 3.98 1.25 12.93
N ASP A 25 2.72 1.25 13.36
CA ASP A 25 1.90 0.06 13.44
C ASP A 25 1.21 -0.25 12.10
N HIS A 26 1.39 -1.46 11.62
CA HIS A 26 0.70 -2.04 10.49
C HIS A 26 -0.25 -3.13 11.00
N PRO A 27 -1.58 -2.84 11.10
CA PRO A 27 -2.55 -3.83 11.57
C PRO A 27 -2.51 -5.12 10.75
N GLU A 28 -2.67 -6.28 11.38
CA GLU A 28 -2.70 -7.57 10.65
C GLU A 28 -3.90 -7.66 9.70
N THR A 29 -4.98 -6.96 10.01
CA THR A 29 -6.18 -6.91 9.16
C THR A 29 -6.68 -5.49 9.00
N ILE A 30 -7.19 -5.18 7.81
CA ILE A 30 -7.80 -3.89 7.48
C ILE A 30 -9.12 -4.14 6.74
N ALA A 31 -10.18 -3.45 7.18
CA ALA A 31 -11.42 -3.39 6.42
C ALA A 31 -11.30 -2.36 5.29
N MET A 32 -11.59 -2.75 4.06
CA MET A 32 -11.51 -1.90 2.88
C MET A 32 -12.68 -2.17 1.93
N GLU A 33 -13.60 -1.23 1.82
CA GLU A 33 -14.72 -1.28 0.87
C GLU A 33 -15.51 -2.61 0.89
N GLY A 34 -15.85 -3.09 2.09
CA GLY A 34 -16.58 -4.34 2.30
C GLY A 34 -15.73 -5.62 2.23
N ASN A 35 -14.42 -5.47 2.01
CA ASN A 35 -13.47 -6.59 2.02
C ASN A 35 -12.60 -6.54 3.28
N THR A 36 -12.18 -7.70 3.77
CA THR A 36 -11.15 -7.81 4.80
C THR A 36 -9.83 -8.15 4.13
N LEU A 37 -8.86 -7.27 4.26
CA LEU A 37 -7.50 -7.50 3.78
C LEU A 37 -6.62 -7.94 4.94
N ARG A 38 -5.68 -8.82 4.66
CA ARG A 38 -4.66 -9.29 5.61
C ARG A 38 -3.29 -8.79 5.21
N LEU A 39 -2.47 -8.49 6.20
CA LEU A 39 -1.10 -8.06 6.00
C LEU A 39 -0.28 -9.21 5.41
N VAL A 40 0.32 -8.95 4.26
CA VAL A 40 1.33 -9.84 3.65
C VAL A 40 2.67 -9.64 4.32
N GLY A 41 3.09 -8.39 4.44
CA GLY A 41 4.37 -8.04 5.05
C GLY A 41 4.62 -6.53 5.01
N VAL A 42 5.68 -6.12 5.69
CA VAL A 42 6.10 -4.72 5.82
C VAL A 42 7.57 -4.57 5.46
N GLY A 43 7.89 -3.52 4.72
CA GLY A 43 9.27 -3.14 4.44
C GLY A 43 9.50 -1.64 4.60
N ILE A 44 10.76 -1.22 4.57
CA ILE A 44 11.16 0.18 4.67
C ILE A 44 11.81 0.60 3.36
N ARG A 45 11.26 1.65 2.72
CA ARG A 45 11.96 2.28 1.62
C ARG A 45 13.10 3.14 2.13
N GLN A 46 14.30 2.77 1.72
CA GLN A 46 15.49 3.56 1.95
C GLN A 46 15.91 4.32 0.69
N ALA A 47 16.35 5.54 0.85
CA ALA A 47 16.87 6.35 -0.24
C ALA A 47 18.34 6.70 0.02
N THR A 48 19.05 6.97 -1.08
CA THR A 48 20.47 7.34 -1.10
C THR A 48 21.43 6.25 -0.61
N VAL A 49 22.72 6.45 -0.83
CA VAL A 49 23.79 5.57 -0.34
C VAL A 49 23.85 5.52 1.20
N PHE A 50 23.30 6.52 1.88
CA PHE A 50 23.22 6.60 3.35
C PHE A 50 22.05 5.83 3.94
N LYS A 51 21.27 5.08 3.12
CA LYS A 51 20.11 4.25 3.55
C LYS A 51 19.11 5.03 4.42
N VAL A 52 18.79 6.25 4.03
CA VAL A 52 17.86 7.09 4.78
C VAL A 52 16.44 6.55 4.66
N ASN A 53 15.79 6.23 5.78
CA ASN A 53 14.42 5.75 5.84
C ASN A 53 13.44 6.84 5.36
N VAL A 54 12.64 6.54 4.34
CA VAL A 54 11.70 7.47 3.70
C VAL A 54 10.27 7.19 4.13
N TYR A 55 9.83 5.93 4.02
CA TYR A 55 8.53 5.48 4.47
C TYR A 55 8.55 3.98 4.79
N THR A 56 7.62 3.53 5.63
CA THR A 56 7.26 2.12 5.77
C THR A 56 6.22 1.77 4.70
N LEU A 57 6.27 0.55 4.18
CA LEU A 57 5.37 0.04 3.16
C LEU A 57 4.76 -1.26 3.62
N GLY A 58 3.48 -1.26 3.93
CA GLY A 58 2.67 -2.46 4.18
C GLY A 58 1.96 -2.91 2.91
N ALA A 59 2.08 -4.20 2.59
CA ALA A 59 1.32 -4.83 1.51
C ALA A 59 0.18 -5.65 2.09
N TYR A 60 -1.04 -5.47 1.58
CA TYR A 60 -2.26 -6.12 2.05
C TYR A 60 -3.02 -6.73 0.89
N THR A 61 -3.52 -7.96 1.09
CA THR A 61 -4.37 -8.66 0.10
C THR A 61 -5.48 -9.43 0.81
N GLN A 62 -6.50 -9.81 0.06
CA GLN A 62 -7.56 -10.66 0.59
C GLN A 62 -7.03 -12.09 0.87
N ASN A 63 -6.16 -12.61 -0.01
CA ASN A 63 -5.53 -13.92 0.11
C ASN A 63 -4.01 -13.79 0.19
N PRO A 64 -3.43 -13.57 1.40
CA PRO A 64 -2.01 -13.33 1.55
C PRO A 64 -1.16 -14.53 1.13
N THR A 65 -0.06 -14.25 0.45
CA THR A 65 0.96 -15.22 0.06
C THR A 65 2.33 -14.56 0.06
N CYS A 66 3.38 -15.33 0.31
CA CYS A 66 4.76 -14.82 0.21
C CYS A 66 5.33 -14.94 -1.21
N ASN A 67 4.54 -15.36 -2.18
CA ASN A 67 4.94 -15.37 -3.59
C ASN A 67 4.67 -14.00 -4.22
N MET A 68 5.72 -13.21 -4.43
CA MET A 68 5.62 -11.84 -4.95
C MET A 68 4.99 -11.80 -6.36
N SER A 69 5.26 -12.78 -7.22
CA SER A 69 4.66 -12.84 -8.55
C SER A 69 3.15 -13.05 -8.48
N SER A 70 2.69 -13.93 -7.59
CA SER A 70 1.26 -14.15 -7.35
C SER A 70 0.57 -12.88 -6.84
N LEU A 71 1.21 -12.15 -5.90
CA LEU A 71 0.69 -10.89 -5.39
C LEU A 71 0.55 -9.81 -6.49
N ILE A 72 1.56 -9.71 -7.37
CA ILE A 72 1.54 -8.77 -8.50
C ILE A 72 0.38 -9.10 -9.44
N THR A 73 0.20 -10.37 -9.78
CA THR A 73 -0.71 -10.81 -10.84
C THR A 73 -2.13 -11.09 -10.38
N SER A 74 -2.38 -11.23 -9.06
CA SER A 74 -3.72 -11.50 -8.54
C SER A 74 -4.71 -10.39 -8.87
N ASN A 75 -5.94 -10.78 -9.26
CA ASN A 75 -7.05 -9.85 -9.50
C ASN A 75 -8.03 -9.89 -8.32
N GLU A 76 -7.56 -9.42 -7.18
CA GLU A 76 -8.31 -9.39 -5.92
C GLU A 76 -8.21 -8.02 -5.25
N PRO A 77 -9.07 -7.70 -4.27
CA PRO A 77 -8.90 -6.53 -3.42
C PRO A 77 -7.53 -6.54 -2.76
N LYS A 78 -6.79 -5.46 -2.94
CA LYS A 78 -5.42 -5.32 -2.40
C LYS A 78 -5.04 -3.86 -2.19
N MET A 79 -4.08 -3.63 -1.29
CA MET A 79 -3.67 -2.29 -0.90
C MET A 79 -2.18 -2.23 -0.60
N LEU A 80 -1.55 -1.14 -1.00
CA LEU A 80 -0.26 -0.69 -0.48
C LEU A 80 -0.51 0.48 0.47
N ARG A 81 0.00 0.39 1.71
CA ARG A 81 -0.05 1.47 2.69
C ARG A 81 1.35 1.98 2.97
N LEU A 82 1.58 3.26 2.67
CA LEU A 82 2.84 3.96 2.92
C LEU A 82 2.65 4.92 4.10
N HIS A 83 3.52 4.83 5.11
CA HIS A 83 3.60 5.81 6.17
C HIS A 83 4.93 6.57 6.09
N PHE A 84 4.86 7.87 5.86
CA PHE A 84 6.04 8.68 5.59
C PHE A 84 6.80 9.04 6.87
N LEU A 85 8.06 8.61 6.97
CA LEU A 85 8.96 8.89 8.10
C LEU A 85 9.63 10.27 7.99
N ARG A 86 9.49 10.91 6.82
CA ARG A 86 10.01 12.26 6.51
C ARG A 86 9.19 12.92 5.43
N HIS A 87 9.33 14.22 5.29
CA HIS A 87 8.74 14.98 4.20
C HIS A 87 9.32 14.55 2.84
N VAL A 88 8.43 14.38 1.86
CA VAL A 88 8.75 14.20 0.45
C VAL A 88 7.86 15.15 -0.36
N SER A 89 8.45 16.00 -1.20
CA SER A 89 7.67 16.91 -2.04
C SER A 89 6.93 16.17 -3.14
N GLY A 90 5.77 16.70 -3.54
CA GLY A 90 4.96 16.16 -4.62
C GLY A 90 5.72 16.09 -5.95
N GLU A 91 6.55 17.08 -6.24
CA GLU A 91 7.43 17.07 -7.43
C GLU A 91 8.36 15.85 -7.42
N LYS A 92 9.01 15.58 -6.27
CA LYS A 92 9.88 14.41 -6.12
C LYS A 92 9.12 13.09 -6.22
N MET A 93 7.88 13.05 -5.71
CA MET A 93 7.01 11.90 -5.86
C MET A 93 6.65 11.66 -7.33
N LYS A 94 6.26 12.71 -8.07
CA LYS A 94 5.98 12.64 -9.52
C LYS A 94 7.20 12.14 -10.30
N GLU A 95 8.37 12.74 -10.06
CA GLU A 95 9.62 12.36 -10.74
C GLU A 95 9.93 10.87 -10.53
N ASN A 96 9.87 10.40 -9.29
CA ASN A 96 10.16 9.01 -8.95
C ASN A 96 9.13 8.04 -9.58
N MET A 97 7.83 8.41 -9.57
CA MET A 97 6.80 7.58 -10.19
C MET A 97 6.96 7.52 -11.71
N LYS A 98 7.24 8.65 -12.38
CA LYS A 98 7.55 8.67 -13.82
C LYS A 98 8.67 7.70 -14.19
N LYS A 99 9.79 7.75 -13.46
CA LYS A 99 10.92 6.82 -13.66
C LYS A 99 10.54 5.36 -13.42
N SER A 100 9.76 5.11 -12.37
CA SER A 100 9.35 3.75 -12.01
C SER A 100 8.38 3.16 -13.03
N PHE A 101 7.38 3.90 -13.46
CA PHE A 101 6.47 3.47 -14.51
C PHE A 101 7.18 3.26 -15.85
N ALA A 102 8.07 4.18 -16.25
CA ALA A 102 8.85 4.02 -17.49
C ALA A 102 9.64 2.72 -17.53
N LYS A 103 10.15 2.25 -16.38
CA LYS A 103 10.88 0.99 -16.26
C LYS A 103 10.00 -0.26 -16.30
N HIS A 104 8.77 -0.18 -15.80
CA HIS A 104 7.90 -1.35 -15.58
C HIS A 104 6.75 -1.45 -16.59
N THR A 105 6.50 -0.41 -17.37
CA THR A 105 5.48 -0.42 -18.41
C THR A 105 6.02 -1.10 -19.66
N PRO A 106 5.30 -2.10 -20.23
CA PRO A 106 5.70 -2.70 -21.50
C PRO A 106 5.84 -1.67 -22.62
N GLY A 107 6.79 -1.87 -23.53
CA GLY A 107 7.04 -0.94 -24.65
C GLY A 107 5.86 -0.82 -25.61
N ASP A 108 5.04 -1.86 -25.73
CA ASP A 108 3.82 -1.96 -26.54
C ASP A 108 2.54 -1.56 -25.79
N ALA A 109 2.68 -0.94 -24.60
CA ALA A 109 1.54 -0.49 -23.81
C ALA A 109 0.63 0.44 -24.59
N SER A 110 -0.70 0.20 -24.49
CA SER A 110 -1.71 1.02 -25.17
C SER A 110 -1.68 2.47 -24.71
N GLU A 111 -2.13 3.38 -25.57
CA GLU A 111 -2.24 4.81 -25.23
C GLU A 111 -3.23 5.04 -24.06
N ASP A 112 -4.24 4.21 -23.93
CA ASP A 112 -5.17 4.26 -22.79
C ASP A 112 -4.45 3.93 -21.47
N LEU A 113 -3.62 2.89 -21.44
CA LEU A 113 -2.82 2.55 -20.26
C LEU A 113 -1.82 3.67 -19.90
N LYS A 114 -1.19 4.28 -20.89
CA LYS A 114 -0.28 5.43 -20.68
C LYS A 114 -1.01 6.62 -20.05
N LYS A 115 -2.22 6.96 -20.55
CA LYS A 115 -3.06 8.02 -19.97
C LYS A 115 -3.44 7.73 -18.51
N ARG A 116 -3.80 6.48 -18.19
CA ARG A 116 -4.11 6.07 -16.82
C ARG A 116 -2.89 6.17 -15.89
N ILE A 117 -1.70 5.86 -16.38
CA ILE A 117 -0.44 6.04 -15.65
C ILE A 117 -0.19 7.53 -15.38
N GLU A 118 -0.36 8.40 -16.37
CA GLU A 118 -0.23 9.85 -16.19
C GLU A 118 -1.22 10.39 -15.17
N GLN A 119 -2.49 9.96 -15.25
CA GLN A 119 -3.52 10.31 -14.26
C GLN A 119 -3.11 9.91 -12.83
N PHE A 120 -2.57 8.71 -12.65
CA PHE A 120 -2.07 8.28 -11.34
C PHE A 120 -0.93 9.16 -10.84
N ILE A 121 0.05 9.47 -11.69
CA ILE A 121 1.20 10.28 -11.33
C ILE A 121 0.75 11.68 -10.88
N GLU A 122 -0.23 12.27 -11.55
CA GLU A 122 -0.78 13.57 -11.16
C GLU A 122 -1.52 13.51 -9.82
N GLN A 123 -2.34 12.48 -9.58
CA GLN A 123 -3.06 12.30 -8.32
C GLN A 123 -2.15 11.97 -7.14
N PHE A 124 -1.08 11.18 -7.38
CA PHE A 124 -0.14 10.74 -6.36
C PHE A 124 0.91 11.81 -6.02
N GLY A 125 1.15 12.75 -6.93
CA GLY A 125 2.21 13.74 -6.86
C GLY A 125 1.88 14.95 -6.00
N ILE A 126 1.50 14.74 -4.75
CA ILE A 126 1.28 15.80 -3.75
C ILE A 126 2.27 15.66 -2.59
N ASP A 127 2.50 16.77 -1.88
CA ASP A 127 3.41 16.77 -0.73
C ASP A 127 2.96 15.79 0.34
N ALA A 128 3.89 14.93 0.75
CA ALA A 128 3.73 14.01 1.87
C ALA A 128 4.59 14.48 3.04
N PRO A 129 4.03 15.17 4.04
CA PRO A 129 4.76 15.55 5.25
C PRO A 129 5.15 14.29 6.06
N LYS A 130 6.09 14.43 7.00
CA LYS A 130 6.36 13.38 7.98
C LYS A 130 5.06 13.03 8.72
N GLY A 131 4.78 11.73 8.86
CA GLY A 131 3.55 11.20 9.46
C GLY A 131 2.38 11.07 8.49
N ALA A 132 2.53 11.44 7.20
CA ALA A 132 1.47 11.24 6.21
C ALA A 132 1.26 9.74 5.93
N ASP A 133 -0.01 9.34 5.89
CA ASP A 133 -0.44 8.03 5.41
C ASP A 133 -0.94 8.14 3.96
N VAL A 134 -0.41 7.30 3.09
CA VAL A 134 -0.84 7.17 1.70
C VAL A 134 -1.25 5.72 1.45
N GLU A 135 -2.47 5.53 1.01
CA GLU A 135 -2.99 4.22 0.66
C GLU A 135 -3.31 4.16 -0.83
N VAL A 136 -2.82 3.13 -1.49
CA VAL A 136 -3.19 2.81 -2.87
C VAL A 136 -4.04 1.55 -2.82
N ARG A 137 -5.34 1.74 -2.95
CA ARG A 137 -6.37 0.71 -2.81
C ARG A 137 -6.82 0.24 -4.19
N TYR A 138 -6.94 -1.06 -4.38
CA TYR A 138 -7.50 -1.65 -5.59
C TYR A 138 -8.66 -2.57 -5.26
N VAL A 139 -9.76 -2.39 -5.95
CA VAL A 139 -10.90 -3.32 -5.94
C VAL A 139 -11.22 -3.68 -7.39
N PRO A 140 -11.28 -4.98 -7.75
CA PRO A 140 -11.68 -5.41 -9.09
C PRO A 140 -12.97 -4.72 -9.53
N GLN A 141 -13.06 -4.34 -10.81
CA GLN A 141 -14.17 -3.61 -11.44
C GLN A 141 -14.36 -2.15 -10.99
N ARG A 142 -13.86 -1.74 -9.82
CA ARG A 142 -13.88 -0.33 -9.36
C ARG A 142 -12.60 0.42 -9.74
N GLY A 143 -11.47 -0.31 -9.84
CA GLY A 143 -10.16 0.27 -10.17
C GLY A 143 -9.32 0.61 -8.94
N THR A 144 -8.31 1.45 -9.16
CA THR A 144 -7.34 1.89 -8.17
C THR A 144 -7.67 3.28 -7.66
N THR A 145 -7.76 3.46 -6.34
CA THR A 145 -7.93 4.76 -5.68
C THR A 145 -6.72 5.10 -4.83
N ILE A 146 -6.40 6.38 -4.73
CA ILE A 146 -5.37 6.91 -3.85
C ILE A 146 -6.07 7.63 -2.70
N ILE A 147 -5.72 7.28 -1.47
CA ILE A 147 -6.19 7.94 -0.26
C ILE A 147 -4.98 8.54 0.44
N ILE A 148 -5.02 9.82 0.76
CA ILE A 148 -3.96 10.51 1.50
C ILE A 148 -4.56 11.12 2.76
N ASN A 149 -4.08 10.71 3.91
CA ASN A 149 -4.61 11.11 5.23
C ASN A 149 -6.14 10.99 5.30
N GLY A 150 -6.68 9.87 4.80
CA GLY A 150 -8.12 9.59 4.77
C GLY A 150 -8.92 10.27 3.66
N LYS A 151 -8.32 11.15 2.84
CA LYS A 151 -9.00 11.83 1.74
C LYS A 151 -8.67 11.18 0.40
N GLN A 152 -9.69 10.84 -0.39
CA GLN A 152 -9.52 10.33 -1.74
C GLN A 152 -9.01 11.41 -2.69
N MET A 153 -8.04 11.04 -3.52
CA MET A 153 -7.42 11.90 -4.52
C MET A 153 -7.92 11.52 -5.92
N GLY A 154 -8.71 12.41 -6.52
CA GLY A 154 -9.22 12.21 -7.88
C GLY A 154 -10.18 11.04 -8.06
N ALA A 155 -10.44 10.69 -9.32
CA ALA A 155 -11.28 9.57 -9.70
C ALA A 155 -10.51 8.25 -9.68
N PRO A 156 -11.19 7.10 -9.45
CA PRO A 156 -10.58 5.78 -9.55
C PRO A 156 -9.97 5.55 -10.94
N ILE A 157 -8.83 4.87 -10.97
CA ILE A 157 -8.11 4.50 -12.20
C ILE A 157 -8.46 3.04 -12.51
N PRO A 158 -9.17 2.77 -13.62
CA PRO A 158 -9.61 1.42 -13.95
C PRO A 158 -8.46 0.54 -14.46
N GLY A 159 -8.69 -0.76 -14.48
CA GLY A 159 -7.85 -1.74 -15.15
C GLY A 159 -6.95 -2.56 -14.23
N HIS A 160 -7.03 -3.87 -14.43
CA HIS A 160 -6.14 -4.82 -13.76
C HIS A 160 -4.71 -4.76 -14.30
N ASP A 161 -4.55 -4.40 -15.58
CA ASP A 161 -3.25 -4.14 -16.21
C ASP A 161 -2.49 -3.02 -15.50
N PHE A 162 -3.17 -1.93 -15.16
CA PHE A 162 -2.59 -0.81 -14.42
C PHE A 162 -2.08 -1.23 -13.04
N ILE A 163 -2.92 -1.89 -12.22
CA ILE A 163 -2.52 -2.27 -10.86
C ILE A 163 -1.40 -3.31 -10.85
N LYS A 164 -1.32 -4.20 -11.84
CA LYS A 164 -0.20 -5.13 -12.01
C LYS A 164 1.12 -4.38 -12.18
N ILE A 165 1.16 -3.36 -13.04
CA ILE A 165 2.37 -2.54 -13.23
C ILE A 165 2.72 -1.83 -11.93
N LEU A 166 1.75 -1.21 -11.26
CA LEU A 166 1.99 -0.49 -10.01
C LEU A 166 2.55 -1.42 -8.92
N TRP A 167 2.00 -2.62 -8.75
CA TRP A 167 2.53 -3.59 -7.80
C TRP A 167 3.91 -4.12 -8.20
N SER A 168 4.20 -4.25 -9.50
CA SER A 168 5.52 -4.65 -9.98
C SER A 168 6.60 -3.60 -9.65
N ILE A 169 6.24 -2.32 -9.63
CA ILE A 169 7.14 -1.23 -9.21
C ILE A 169 7.70 -1.49 -7.81
N TYR A 170 6.90 -2.06 -6.90
CA TYR A 170 7.30 -2.30 -5.51
C TYR A 170 7.80 -3.72 -5.23
N LEU A 171 7.26 -4.74 -5.91
CA LEU A 171 7.45 -6.14 -5.53
C LEU A 171 8.24 -6.99 -6.51
N SER A 172 8.49 -6.52 -7.76
CA SER A 172 9.31 -7.27 -8.71
C SER A 172 10.80 -7.25 -8.34
N GLU A 173 11.61 -8.10 -8.97
CA GLU A 173 13.07 -8.09 -8.78
C GLU A 173 13.71 -6.78 -9.24
N GLY A 174 13.13 -6.14 -10.26
CA GLY A 174 13.56 -4.83 -10.76
C GLY A 174 12.98 -3.63 -10.01
N THR A 175 12.47 -3.81 -8.79
CA THR A 175 11.78 -2.78 -8.01
C THR A 175 12.55 -1.46 -7.87
N CYS A 176 11.82 -0.36 -7.71
CA CYS A 176 12.38 0.94 -7.30
C CYS A 176 12.87 0.94 -5.84
N CYS A 177 12.47 -0.04 -5.06
CA CYS A 177 12.53 -0.01 -3.60
C CYS A 177 13.04 -1.36 -3.03
N PRO A 178 14.29 -1.78 -3.34
CA PRO A 178 14.82 -3.10 -2.96
C PRO A 178 14.68 -3.38 -1.46
N SER A 179 15.06 -2.45 -0.61
CA SER A 179 14.98 -2.62 0.85
C SER A 179 13.54 -2.83 1.36
N ALA A 180 12.56 -2.15 0.73
CA ALA A 180 11.15 -2.36 1.07
C ALA A 180 10.68 -3.76 0.65
N ARG A 181 11.04 -4.21 -0.56
CA ARG A 181 10.73 -5.56 -1.04
C ARG A 181 11.32 -6.64 -0.14
N GLU A 182 12.61 -6.52 0.20
CA GLU A 182 13.30 -7.46 1.10
C GLU A 182 12.63 -7.53 2.47
N GLY A 183 12.25 -6.37 3.03
CA GLY A 183 11.50 -6.30 4.28
C GLY A 183 10.15 -7.01 4.21
N ILE A 184 9.38 -6.80 3.13
CA ILE A 184 8.09 -7.47 2.91
C ILE A 184 8.27 -8.99 2.82
N ILE A 185 9.26 -9.48 2.09
CA ILE A 185 9.54 -10.92 1.97
C ILE A 185 9.88 -11.52 3.34
N LYS A 186 10.77 -10.86 4.09
CA LYS A 186 11.18 -11.32 5.42
C LYS A 186 10.00 -11.38 6.39
N SER A 187 9.27 -10.27 6.53
CA SER A 187 8.14 -10.20 7.46
C SER A 187 6.96 -11.07 7.04
N CYS A 188 6.77 -11.33 5.74
CA CYS A 188 5.76 -12.28 5.26
C CYS A 188 5.99 -13.67 5.86
N GLY A 189 7.23 -14.16 5.88
CA GLY A 189 7.58 -15.44 6.50
C GLY A 189 7.40 -15.46 8.02
N GLU A 190 7.34 -14.31 8.68
CA GLU A 190 7.09 -14.18 10.12
C GLU A 190 5.59 -14.11 10.45
N ILE A 191 4.81 -13.35 9.65
CA ILE A 191 3.39 -13.06 9.88
C ILE A 191 2.49 -14.22 9.44
N ASN A 192 2.82 -14.90 8.36
CA ASN A 192 1.95 -15.90 7.71
C ASN A 192 2.45 -17.34 7.95
N LYS A 193 3.01 -17.61 9.11
CA LYS A 193 3.40 -18.96 9.56
C LYS A 193 2.22 -19.79 9.99
#